data_a60383b13180642fbbdd3413a58d0729
#
_entry.id   a60383b13180642fbbdd3413a58d0729
#
_cell.length_a   1.000
_cell.length_b   1.000
_cell.length_c   1.000
_cell.angle_alpha   90.00
_cell.angle_beta   90.00
_cell.angle_gamma   90.00
#
_symmetry.space_group_name_H-M   'P 1'
#
loop_
_entity.id
_entity.type
_entity.pdbx_description
1 polymer ?
#
loop_
_entity_poly.entity_id
_entity_poly.type
_entity_poly.pdbx_seq_one_letter_code
_entity_poly.pdbx_strand_id
1 'polypeptide(L)'
;MKYYRMKFGTLERELPICRVTETLYIAGFVLLGDPALSKECARELLEKAPEYDYILTAEAKGITLAHEMALQHGDERFMVARKGAKLYMNGVFEVKVHSITTAKEQSLYLDGADAALLKGKRVLIVDDLIATGGTTEAMIKLVESLGGVVAGVAVLIELA
;
A
#
# COMPACT_ATOMS: atom_id res chain seq x y z
N MET A 1 23.05 9.59 -16.64
CA MET A 1 21.69 9.38 -16.13
C MET A 1 21.24 10.64 -15.42
N LYS A 2 20.01 11.06 -15.62
CA LYS A 2 19.44 12.22 -14.92
C LYS A 2 18.71 11.76 -13.68
N TYR A 3 18.75 12.59 -12.63
CA TYR A 3 18.10 12.31 -11.36
C TYR A 3 17.17 13.46 -10.96
N TYR A 4 16.10 13.13 -10.26
CA TYR A 4 15.21 14.08 -9.63
C TYR A 4 15.39 14.00 -8.12
N ARG A 5 15.66 15.12 -7.46
CA ARG A 5 15.80 15.18 -6.00
C ARG A 5 14.45 15.36 -5.35
N MET A 6 14.17 14.51 -4.39
CA MET A 6 12.92 14.55 -3.65
C MET A 6 13.17 14.44 -2.15
N LYS A 7 12.45 15.25 -1.39
CA LYS A 7 12.49 15.20 0.08
C LYS A 7 11.37 14.34 0.61
N PHE A 8 11.73 13.54 1.60
CA PHE A 8 10.81 12.72 2.38
C PHE A 8 11.07 13.02 3.85
N GLY A 9 10.26 13.92 4.44
CA GLY A 9 10.52 14.40 5.78
C GLY A 9 11.88 15.07 5.91
N THR A 10 12.72 14.50 6.77
CA THR A 10 14.10 14.98 7.00
C THR A 10 15.13 14.41 6.02
N LEU A 11 14.73 13.44 5.19
CA LEU A 11 15.61 12.77 4.24
C LEU A 11 15.43 13.28 2.82
N GLU A 12 16.50 13.22 2.06
CA GLU A 12 16.50 13.53 0.62
C GLU A 12 17.01 12.31 -0.14
N ARG A 13 16.40 12.05 -1.30
CA ARG A 13 16.81 10.97 -2.21
C ARG A 13 16.88 11.48 -3.64
N GLU A 14 17.80 10.91 -4.39
CA GLU A 14 17.91 11.10 -5.83
C GLU A 14 17.23 9.96 -6.56
N LEU A 15 16.15 10.27 -7.27
CA LEU A 15 15.36 9.30 -8.01
C LEU A 15 15.81 9.28 -9.46
N PRO A 16 16.16 8.11 -10.03
CA PRO A 16 16.55 8.04 -11.44
C PRO A 16 15.38 8.40 -12.34
N ILE A 17 15.65 9.20 -13.36
CA ILE A 17 14.65 9.54 -14.37
C ILE A 17 14.64 8.42 -15.41
N CYS A 18 13.52 7.70 -15.47
CA CYS A 18 13.32 6.56 -16.35
C CYS A 18 12.39 6.93 -17.49
N ARG A 19 12.77 6.53 -18.69
CA ARG A 19 11.93 6.70 -19.90
C ARG A 19 10.87 5.60 -19.93
N VAL A 20 9.62 5.98 -20.04
CA VAL A 20 8.48 5.06 -20.14
C VAL A 20 7.99 4.95 -21.58
N THR A 21 7.85 6.09 -22.26
CA THR A 21 7.49 6.17 -23.68
C THR A 21 8.46 7.11 -24.40
N GLU A 22 8.22 7.39 -25.66
CA GLU A 22 9.03 8.37 -26.41
C GLU A 22 8.98 9.77 -25.81
N THR A 23 7.86 10.11 -25.17
CA THR A 23 7.60 11.46 -24.64
C THR A 23 7.40 11.50 -23.13
N LEU A 24 7.27 10.35 -22.47
CA LEU A 24 7.01 10.28 -21.03
C LEU A 24 8.22 9.76 -20.26
N TYR A 25 8.63 10.54 -19.27
CA TYR A 25 9.66 10.17 -18.30
C TYR A 25 9.07 10.26 -16.90
N ILE A 26 9.46 9.34 -16.04
CA ILE A 26 9.07 9.32 -14.63
C ILE A 26 10.30 9.27 -13.73
N ALA A 27 10.19 9.82 -12.54
CA ALA A 27 11.17 9.61 -11.48
C ALA A 27 10.89 8.25 -10.83
N GLY A 28 11.84 7.33 -10.94
CA GLY A 28 11.70 5.98 -10.41
C GLY A 28 11.83 5.96 -8.90
N PHE A 29 10.72 5.75 -8.20
CA PHE A 29 10.70 5.65 -6.75
C PHE A 29 10.65 4.19 -6.32
N VAL A 30 11.63 3.77 -5.50
CA VAL A 30 11.69 2.43 -4.91
C VAL A 30 12.03 2.53 -3.44
N LEU A 31 11.07 2.16 -2.61
CA LEU A 31 11.23 2.16 -1.16
C LEU A 31 11.96 0.92 -0.64
N LEU A 32 11.84 -0.21 -1.36
CA LEU A 32 12.43 -1.48 -0.97
C LEU A 32 13.97 -1.38 -0.88
N GLY A 33 14.51 -1.86 0.22
CA GLY A 33 15.94 -1.84 0.46
C GLY A 33 16.48 -0.56 1.11
N ASP A 34 15.61 0.42 1.40
CA ASP A 34 15.98 1.66 2.08
C ASP A 34 15.29 1.77 3.44
N PRO A 35 15.88 1.19 4.51
CA PRO A 35 15.24 1.17 5.82
C PRO A 35 15.12 2.55 6.47
N ALA A 36 16.09 3.42 6.26
CA ALA A 36 16.04 4.79 6.79
C ALA A 36 14.87 5.57 6.19
N LEU A 37 14.65 5.43 4.88
CA LEU A 37 13.54 6.05 4.17
C LEU A 37 12.20 5.47 4.62
N SER A 38 12.09 4.16 4.76
CA SER A 38 10.89 3.49 5.25
C SER A 38 10.50 3.98 6.65
N LYS A 39 11.48 4.11 7.54
CA LYS A 39 11.29 4.61 8.90
C LYS A 39 10.78 6.05 8.92
N GLU A 40 11.40 6.93 8.15
CA GLU A 40 11.04 8.35 8.10
C GLU A 40 9.66 8.56 7.45
N CYS A 41 9.39 7.87 6.36
CA CYS A 41 8.08 7.94 5.71
C CYS A 41 6.96 7.39 6.60
N ALA A 42 7.21 6.31 7.33
CA ALA A 42 6.26 5.76 8.29
C ALA A 42 5.94 6.77 9.40
N ARG A 43 6.96 7.43 9.93
CA ARG A 43 6.80 8.47 10.95
C ARG A 43 5.89 9.60 10.45
N GLU A 44 6.15 10.11 9.26
CA GLU A 44 5.36 11.20 8.68
C GLU A 44 3.91 10.80 8.41
N LEU A 45 3.69 9.61 7.86
CA LEU A 45 2.35 9.13 7.59
C LEU A 45 1.55 8.93 8.88
N LEU A 46 2.16 8.42 9.94
CA LEU A 46 1.50 8.24 11.23
C LEU A 46 1.08 9.58 11.87
N GLU A 47 1.86 10.64 11.70
CA GLU A 47 1.49 11.97 12.18
C GLU A 47 0.20 12.50 11.54
N LYS A 48 -0.08 12.09 10.32
CA LYS A 48 -1.23 12.55 9.53
C LYS A 48 -2.37 11.53 9.49
N ALA A 49 -2.11 10.29 9.88
CA ALA A 49 -3.08 9.22 9.77
C ALA A 49 -4.25 9.42 10.76
N PRO A 50 -5.48 9.07 10.36
CA PRO A 50 -6.60 8.97 11.29
C PRO A 50 -6.39 7.79 12.24
N GLU A 51 -7.18 7.73 13.30
CA GLU A 51 -7.22 6.55 14.15
C GLU A 51 -7.68 5.32 13.37
N TYR A 52 -7.03 4.20 13.60
CA TYR A 52 -7.32 2.93 12.93
C TYR A 52 -7.14 1.76 13.89
N ASP A 53 -7.73 0.63 13.54
CA ASP A 53 -7.58 -0.63 14.26
C ASP A 53 -6.55 -1.54 13.59
N TYR A 54 -6.54 -1.58 12.26
CA TYR A 54 -5.61 -2.38 11.46
C TYR A 54 -5.08 -1.61 10.26
N ILE A 55 -3.85 -1.92 9.88
CA ILE A 55 -3.28 -1.53 8.59
C ILE A 55 -3.48 -2.67 7.61
N LEU A 56 -3.89 -2.33 6.39
CA LEU A 56 -3.90 -3.22 5.23
C LEU A 56 -3.01 -2.64 4.14
N THR A 57 -2.12 -3.44 3.62
CA THR A 57 -1.34 -3.14 2.42
C THR A 57 -1.45 -4.27 1.42
N ALA A 58 -1.04 -4.03 0.18
CA ALA A 58 -0.91 -5.07 -0.84
C ALA A 58 0.57 -5.33 -1.13
N GLU A 59 0.90 -6.60 -1.46
CA GLU A 59 2.26 -6.93 -1.89
C GLU A 59 2.61 -6.17 -3.18
N ALA A 60 3.86 -5.74 -3.41
CA ALA A 60 5.01 -6.03 -2.55
C ALA A 60 5.59 -4.76 -1.90
N LYS A 61 5.58 -3.62 -2.58
CA LYS A 61 6.34 -2.41 -2.20
C LYS A 61 5.79 -1.69 -0.97
N GLY A 62 4.52 -1.84 -0.65
CA GLY A 62 3.92 -1.25 0.55
C GLY A 62 4.23 -1.98 1.86
N ILE A 63 4.74 -3.21 1.78
CA ILE A 63 4.94 -4.06 2.96
C ILE A 63 5.93 -3.45 3.95
N THR A 64 7.07 -2.95 3.49
CA THR A 64 8.09 -2.37 4.38
C THR A 64 7.58 -1.11 5.07
N LEU A 65 6.79 -0.31 4.37
CA LEU A 65 6.15 0.89 4.93
C LEU A 65 5.11 0.53 5.99
N ALA A 66 4.22 -0.40 5.69
CA ALA A 66 3.20 -0.87 6.62
C ALA A 66 3.82 -1.51 7.87
N HIS A 67 4.86 -2.32 7.68
CA HIS A 67 5.61 -2.94 8.79
C HIS A 67 6.20 -1.88 9.72
N GLU A 68 6.86 -0.87 9.17
CA GLU A 68 7.48 0.20 9.93
C GLU A 68 6.43 1.07 10.66
N MET A 69 5.30 1.34 10.01
CA MET A 69 4.18 2.03 10.64
C MET A 69 3.60 1.23 11.81
N ALA A 70 3.39 -0.06 11.63
CA ALA A 70 2.90 -0.94 12.68
C ALA A 70 3.86 -0.99 13.88
N LEU A 71 5.17 -1.09 13.63
CA LEU A 71 6.20 -1.04 14.68
C LEU A 71 6.14 0.26 15.47
N GLN A 72 6.13 1.40 14.81
CA GLN A 72 6.13 2.71 15.46
C GLN A 72 4.84 2.99 16.22
N HIS A 73 3.71 2.53 15.72
CA HIS A 73 2.41 2.72 16.34
C HIS A 73 2.16 1.71 17.48
N GLY A 74 2.92 0.62 17.53
CA GLY A 74 2.75 -0.43 18.51
C GLY A 74 1.68 -1.46 18.17
N ASP A 75 1.38 -1.63 16.88
CA ASP A 75 0.42 -2.61 16.41
C ASP A 75 1.02 -4.02 16.53
N GLU A 76 0.24 -4.97 16.98
CA GLU A 76 0.66 -6.38 17.06
C GLU A 76 0.63 -7.06 15.68
N ARG A 77 -0.18 -6.55 14.75
CA ARG A 77 -0.45 -7.17 13.47
C ARG A 77 -0.84 -6.13 12.41
N PHE A 78 -0.44 -6.38 11.18
CA PHE A 78 -0.99 -5.75 9.99
C PHE A 78 -1.28 -6.80 8.93
N MET A 79 -2.16 -6.48 7.99
CA MET A 79 -2.59 -7.41 6.96
C MET A 79 -1.94 -7.10 5.62
N VAL A 80 -1.60 -8.16 4.89
CA VAL A 80 -1.04 -8.06 3.54
C VAL A 80 -1.97 -8.78 2.56
N ALA A 81 -2.63 -8.01 1.72
CA ALA A 81 -3.38 -8.57 0.59
C ALA A 81 -2.40 -9.07 -0.47
N ARG A 82 -2.58 -10.32 -0.87
CA ARG A 82 -1.69 -10.98 -1.83
C ARG A 82 -2.31 -10.95 -3.22
N LYS A 83 -1.45 -10.98 -4.23
CA LYS A 83 -1.88 -11.00 -5.65
C LYS A 83 -2.21 -12.41 -6.16
N GLY A 84 -1.95 -13.41 -5.35
CA GLY A 84 -2.29 -14.80 -5.60
C GLY A 84 -2.52 -15.54 -4.29
N ALA A 85 -3.43 -16.49 -4.28
CA ALA A 85 -3.65 -17.36 -3.13
C ALA A 85 -2.40 -18.19 -2.84
N LYS A 86 -2.09 -18.39 -1.57
CA LYS A 86 -0.93 -19.15 -1.11
C LYS A 86 -1.38 -20.44 -0.45
N LEU A 87 -0.53 -21.46 -0.49
CA LEU A 87 -0.85 -22.78 0.03
C LEU A 87 -1.16 -22.79 1.54
N TYR A 88 -0.60 -21.87 2.29
CA TYR A 88 -0.83 -21.78 3.72
C TYR A 88 -2.13 -21.04 4.10
N MET A 89 -2.82 -20.43 3.14
CA MET A 89 -4.06 -19.72 3.39
C MET A 89 -5.23 -20.69 3.51
N ASN A 90 -6.09 -20.47 4.50
CA ASN A 90 -7.33 -21.19 4.72
C ASN A 90 -8.52 -20.22 4.71
N GLY A 91 -9.61 -20.63 4.08
CA GLY A 91 -10.80 -19.77 3.99
C GLY A 91 -10.54 -18.48 3.23
N VAL A 92 -9.78 -18.57 2.15
CA VAL A 92 -9.29 -17.42 1.37
C VAL A 92 -10.46 -16.55 0.91
N PHE A 93 -10.34 -15.26 1.19
CA PHE A 93 -11.24 -14.25 0.65
C PHE A 93 -10.58 -13.59 -0.58
N GLU A 94 -11.32 -13.54 -1.68
CA GLU A 94 -10.87 -12.94 -2.94
C GLU A 94 -11.76 -11.78 -3.31
N VAL A 95 -11.15 -10.70 -3.79
CA VAL A 95 -11.84 -9.60 -4.44
C VAL A 95 -11.25 -9.37 -5.82
N LYS A 96 -12.11 -9.08 -6.79
CA LYS A 96 -11.73 -8.76 -8.17
C LYS A 96 -12.19 -7.37 -8.53
N VAL A 97 -11.33 -6.60 -9.15
CA VAL A 97 -11.62 -5.26 -9.65
C VAL A 97 -11.16 -5.14 -11.09
N HIS A 98 -12.06 -4.69 -11.96
CA HIS A 98 -11.73 -4.32 -13.32
C HIS A 98 -11.34 -2.85 -13.37
N SER A 99 -10.09 -2.59 -13.78
CA SER A 99 -9.65 -1.22 -14.00
C SER A 99 -10.23 -0.69 -15.31
N ILE A 100 -10.83 0.50 -15.25
CA ILE A 100 -11.35 1.18 -16.45
C ILE A 100 -10.20 1.62 -17.37
N THR A 101 -9.03 1.86 -16.81
CA THR A 101 -7.86 2.40 -17.54
C THR A 101 -6.93 1.32 -18.10
N THR A 102 -7.01 0.10 -17.57
CA THR A 102 -6.26 -1.06 -18.06
C THR A 102 -7.23 -2.21 -18.24
N ALA A 103 -7.12 -2.94 -19.36
CA ALA A 103 -7.95 -4.12 -19.63
C ALA A 103 -7.65 -5.30 -18.67
N LYS A 104 -6.88 -5.06 -17.61
CA LYS A 104 -6.46 -6.07 -16.64
C LYS A 104 -7.37 -6.08 -15.41
N GLU A 105 -7.92 -7.24 -15.13
CA GLU A 105 -8.53 -7.56 -13.86
C GLU A 105 -7.47 -7.67 -12.79
N GLN A 106 -7.68 -6.98 -11.65
CA GLN A 106 -6.84 -7.14 -10.47
C GLN A 106 -7.56 -7.97 -9.43
N SER A 107 -6.89 -8.99 -8.91
CA SER A 107 -7.39 -9.81 -7.81
C SER A 107 -6.50 -9.64 -6.59
N LEU A 108 -7.14 -9.50 -5.44
CA LEU A 108 -6.47 -9.51 -4.15
C LEU A 108 -7.04 -10.62 -3.28
N TYR A 109 -6.16 -11.26 -2.54
CA TYR A 109 -6.47 -12.40 -1.68
C TYR A 109 -6.05 -12.10 -0.25
N LEU A 110 -6.92 -12.43 0.69
CA LEU A 110 -6.62 -12.32 2.12
C LEU A 110 -6.91 -13.65 2.78
N ASP A 111 -6.04 -14.08 3.70
CA ASP A 111 -6.28 -15.27 4.49
C ASP A 111 -7.56 -15.11 5.34
N GLY A 112 -8.31 -16.19 5.48
CA GLY A 112 -9.58 -16.20 6.21
C GLY A 112 -9.48 -15.71 7.65
N ALA A 113 -8.37 -16.00 8.32
CA ALA A 113 -8.11 -15.53 9.67
C ALA A 113 -7.97 -14.00 9.73
N ASP A 114 -7.27 -13.42 8.78
CA ASP A 114 -7.12 -11.97 8.66
C ASP A 114 -8.44 -11.31 8.24
N ALA A 115 -9.14 -11.92 7.28
CA ALA A 115 -10.43 -11.44 6.82
C ALA A 115 -11.46 -11.34 7.96
N ALA A 116 -11.50 -12.33 8.85
CA ALA A 116 -12.40 -12.34 10.00
C ALA A 116 -12.14 -11.21 10.99
N LEU A 117 -10.90 -10.73 11.10
CA LEU A 117 -10.53 -9.65 12.00
C LEU A 117 -11.01 -8.27 11.53
N LEU A 118 -11.31 -8.10 10.26
CA LEU A 118 -11.63 -6.78 9.70
C LEU A 118 -13.10 -6.36 9.91
N LYS A 119 -13.98 -7.29 10.22
CA LYS A 119 -15.42 -6.97 10.41
C LYS A 119 -15.63 -5.94 11.52
N GLY A 120 -16.28 -4.83 11.17
CA GLY A 120 -16.56 -3.73 12.10
C GLY A 120 -15.34 -2.91 12.52
N LYS A 121 -14.19 -3.14 11.90
CA LYS A 121 -12.94 -2.45 12.25
C LYS A 121 -12.62 -1.31 11.29
N ARG A 122 -11.90 -0.31 11.81
CA ARG A 122 -11.37 0.81 11.05
C ARG A 122 -10.04 0.36 10.44
N VAL A 123 -9.95 0.38 9.13
CA VAL A 123 -8.78 -0.11 8.40
C VAL A 123 -8.10 1.04 7.68
N LEU A 124 -6.83 1.25 7.99
CA LEU A 124 -5.96 2.18 7.27
C LEU A 124 -5.31 1.43 6.11
N ILE A 125 -5.59 1.86 4.89
CA ILE A 125 -4.96 1.33 3.68
C ILE A 125 -3.65 2.06 3.48
N VAL A 126 -2.57 1.30 3.29
CA VAL A 126 -1.21 1.83 3.13
C VAL A 126 -0.61 1.29 1.84
N ASP A 127 -0.04 2.18 1.04
CA ASP A 127 0.76 1.81 -0.12
C ASP A 127 1.88 2.84 -0.33
N ASP A 128 2.89 2.50 -1.11
CA ASP A 128 3.99 3.40 -1.44
C ASP A 128 3.57 4.43 -2.49
N LEU A 129 2.81 4.01 -3.48
CA LEU A 129 2.50 4.78 -4.67
C LEU A 129 1.09 4.48 -5.18
N ILE A 130 0.36 5.52 -5.55
CA ILE A 130 -0.85 5.40 -6.37
C ILE A 130 -0.54 5.88 -7.79
N ALA A 131 -0.60 4.99 -8.76
CA ALA A 131 -0.49 5.32 -10.18
C ALA A 131 -1.88 5.42 -10.84
N THR A 132 -2.53 4.28 -11.09
CA THR A 132 -3.86 4.23 -11.69
C THR A 132 -5.00 4.11 -10.67
N GLY A 133 -4.67 3.79 -9.43
CA GLY A 133 -5.63 3.58 -8.35
C GLY A 133 -6.27 2.19 -8.30
N GLY A 134 -5.94 1.30 -9.23
CA GLY A 134 -6.55 -0.03 -9.29
C GLY A 134 -6.30 -0.90 -8.06
N THR A 135 -5.07 -0.91 -7.54
CA THR A 135 -4.74 -1.65 -6.32
C THR A 135 -5.42 -1.05 -5.08
N THR A 136 -5.44 0.28 -4.98
CA THR A 136 -6.13 0.98 -3.90
C THR A 136 -7.63 0.70 -3.92
N GLU A 137 -8.24 0.77 -5.08
CA GLU A 137 -9.66 0.45 -5.28
C GLU A 137 -9.98 -0.99 -4.86
N ALA A 138 -9.11 -1.94 -5.23
CA ALA A 138 -9.24 -3.33 -4.82
C ALA A 138 -9.14 -3.51 -3.31
N MET A 139 -8.23 -2.81 -2.64
CA MET A 139 -8.11 -2.83 -1.18
C MET A 139 -9.33 -2.24 -0.50
N ILE A 140 -9.86 -1.13 -0.99
CA ILE A 140 -11.10 -0.52 -0.48
C ILE A 140 -12.25 -1.51 -0.59
N LYS A 141 -12.43 -2.11 -1.75
CA LYS A 141 -13.47 -3.10 -1.99
C LYS A 141 -13.34 -4.31 -1.07
N LEU A 142 -12.12 -4.78 -0.85
CA LEU A 142 -11.85 -5.89 0.06
C LEU A 142 -12.29 -5.56 1.49
N VAL A 143 -11.92 -4.41 2.02
CA VAL A 143 -12.29 -3.97 3.37
C VAL A 143 -13.81 -3.85 3.50
N GLU A 144 -14.46 -3.17 2.58
CA GLU A 144 -15.91 -2.95 2.60
C GLU A 144 -16.68 -4.26 2.45
N SER A 145 -16.23 -5.15 1.58
CA SER A 145 -16.85 -6.47 1.39
C SER A 145 -16.76 -7.36 2.62
N LEU A 146 -15.75 -7.16 3.46
CA LEU A 146 -15.58 -7.88 4.73
C LEU A 146 -16.29 -7.20 5.92
N GLY A 147 -17.02 -6.12 5.67
CA GLY A 147 -17.74 -5.40 6.71
C GLY A 147 -16.88 -4.46 7.54
N GLY A 148 -15.67 -4.16 7.08
CA GLY A 148 -14.80 -3.15 7.67
C GLY A 148 -15.12 -1.74 7.17
N VAL A 149 -14.53 -0.76 7.81
CA VAL A 149 -14.62 0.65 7.45
C VAL A 149 -13.25 1.15 7.03
N VAL A 150 -13.14 1.78 5.87
CA VAL A 150 -11.89 2.42 5.45
C VAL A 150 -11.69 3.70 6.25
N ALA A 151 -10.71 3.70 7.15
CA ALA A 151 -10.37 4.87 7.96
C ALA A 151 -9.69 5.96 7.14
N GLY A 152 -8.91 5.55 6.16
CA GLY A 152 -8.19 6.43 5.26
C GLY A 152 -7.26 5.64 4.35
N VAL A 153 -6.66 6.35 3.41
CA VAL A 153 -5.64 5.82 2.51
C VAL A 153 -4.37 6.65 2.68
N ALA A 154 -3.29 6.02 3.13
CA ALA A 154 -2.00 6.66 3.34
C ALA A 154 -1.01 6.19 2.27
N VAL A 155 -0.54 7.12 1.47
CA VAL A 155 0.43 6.86 0.40
C VAL A 155 1.52 7.92 0.41
N LEU A 156 2.69 7.56 -0.12
CA LEU A 156 3.82 8.49 -0.21
C LEU A 156 3.73 9.38 -1.44
N ILE A 157 3.35 8.80 -2.57
CA ILE A 157 3.31 9.48 -3.86
C ILE A 157 2.03 9.14 -4.60
N GLU A 158 1.36 10.14 -5.09
CA GLU A 158 0.24 10.01 -6.01
C GLU A 158 0.65 10.59 -7.36
N LEU A 159 0.51 9.82 -8.42
CA LEU A 159 0.76 10.29 -9.78
C LEU A 159 -0.50 10.96 -10.33
N ALA A 160 -0.32 12.21 -10.75
CA ALA A 160 -1.39 12.99 -11.35
C ALA A 160 -1.66 12.58 -12.81
#